data_2f717dfeae222a4ab95c6b135d4b7eba
#
_entry.id   2f717dfeae222a4ab95c6b135d4b7eba
#
_cell.length_a   1.000
_cell.length_b   1.000
_cell.length_c   1.000
_cell.angle_alpha   90.00
_cell.angle_beta   90.00
_cell.angle_gamma   90.00
#
_symmetry.space_group_name_H-M   'P 1'
#
loop_
_entity.id
_entity.type
_entity.pdbx_description
1 polymer ?
#
loop_
_entity_poly.entity_id
_entity_poly.type
_entity_poly.pdbx_seq_one_letter_code
_entity_poly.pdbx_strand_id
1 'polypeptide(L)'
;VARGCESRAVNRFIADHQLTRDQVYVIGVPCPGMVDPATGETLKRCAECQVRNPVVHDELVGDPVPEPQPYRFAEVDRVEAMSREERRAFFDEMYGKCIRCYACRNACPCCTCRECFVEQDKVGWQGKAFNVNEARYYGMIRAFHTGDRCIECGECERVCPMGLPLMVIMHQQVRDIDKLFGPYEGGGLTDSGPDPLRTYKTDDIEEFM
;
A
#
# COMPACT_ATOMS: atom_id res chain seq x y z
N VAL A 1 10.04 16.25 -7.56
CA VAL A 1 10.26 15.29 -8.67
C VAL A 1 9.56 14.00 -8.30
N ALA A 2 8.77 13.43 -9.24
CA ALA A 2 7.95 12.26 -8.96
C ALA A 2 7.99 11.25 -10.12
N ARG A 3 8.26 9.98 -9.80
CA ARG A 3 8.06 8.83 -10.68
C ARG A 3 6.61 8.35 -10.62
N GLY A 4 6.24 7.36 -11.39
CA GLY A 4 4.88 6.82 -11.41
C GLY A 4 4.32 6.53 -10.00
N CYS A 5 5.02 5.73 -9.19
CA CYS A 5 4.58 5.41 -7.83
C CYS A 5 4.53 6.63 -6.89
N GLU A 6 5.43 7.60 -7.04
CA GLU A 6 5.46 8.81 -6.22
C GLU A 6 4.36 9.80 -6.64
N SER A 7 4.07 9.91 -7.93
CA SER A 7 2.96 10.73 -8.42
C SER A 7 1.59 10.20 -7.96
N ARG A 8 1.43 8.87 -7.85
CA ARG A 8 0.25 8.25 -7.22
C ARG A 8 0.12 8.66 -5.75
N ALA A 9 1.26 8.81 -5.03
CA ALA A 9 1.23 9.30 -3.65
C ALA A 9 0.75 10.77 -3.58
N VAL A 10 1.11 11.62 -4.55
CA VAL A 10 0.61 13.00 -4.64
C VAL A 10 -0.91 13.00 -4.81
N ASN A 11 -1.44 12.19 -5.74
CA ASN A 11 -2.89 12.05 -5.91
C ASN A 11 -3.57 11.53 -4.64
N ARG A 12 -2.94 10.59 -3.93
CA ARG A 12 -3.48 10.08 -2.66
C ARG A 12 -3.57 11.18 -1.60
N PHE A 13 -2.54 12.02 -1.47
CA PHE A 13 -2.59 13.15 -0.55
C PHE A 13 -3.68 14.17 -0.92
N ILE A 14 -3.90 14.40 -2.22
CA ILE A 14 -5.00 15.25 -2.68
C ILE A 14 -6.35 14.62 -2.32
N ALA A 15 -6.54 13.35 -2.62
CA ALA A 15 -7.79 12.62 -2.31
C ALA A 15 -8.07 12.51 -0.81
N ASP A 16 -7.04 12.47 0.03
CA ASP A 16 -7.14 12.46 1.49
C ASP A 16 -7.20 13.88 2.10
N HIS A 17 -7.33 14.93 1.28
CA HIS A 17 -7.39 16.33 1.70
C HIS A 17 -6.19 16.77 2.56
N GLN A 18 -5.02 16.15 2.37
CA GLN A 18 -3.79 16.55 3.04
C GLN A 18 -3.11 17.73 2.33
N LEU A 19 -3.37 17.88 1.05
CA LEU A 19 -2.94 19.02 0.23
C LEU A 19 -3.95 19.25 -0.91
N THR A 20 -3.88 20.44 -1.51
CA THR A 20 -4.63 20.75 -2.74
C THR A 20 -3.68 20.77 -3.94
N ARG A 21 -4.23 20.55 -5.14
CA ARG A 21 -3.42 20.44 -6.36
C ARG A 21 -2.58 21.68 -6.65
N ASP A 22 -3.08 22.86 -6.33
CA ASP A 22 -2.42 24.16 -6.52
C ASP A 22 -1.26 24.42 -5.56
N GLN A 23 -1.14 23.64 -4.47
CA GLN A 23 -0.05 23.76 -3.50
C GLN A 23 1.23 23.06 -3.96
N VAL A 24 1.19 22.27 -5.04
CA VAL A 24 2.33 21.46 -5.49
C VAL A 24 2.61 21.65 -6.96
N TYR A 25 3.89 21.79 -7.30
CA TYR A 25 4.41 21.70 -8.66
C TYR A 25 5.16 20.38 -8.82
N VAL A 26 4.67 19.52 -9.70
CA VAL A 26 5.17 18.15 -9.87
C VAL A 26 5.98 18.03 -11.16
N ILE A 27 7.28 17.76 -11.03
CA ILE A 27 8.12 17.38 -12.15
C ILE A 27 8.09 15.88 -12.26
N GLY A 28 7.42 15.38 -13.30
CA GLY A 28 7.29 13.96 -13.57
C GLY A 28 8.52 13.39 -14.27
N VAL A 29 8.94 12.18 -13.87
CA VAL A 29 10.03 11.45 -14.52
C VAL A 29 9.58 10.02 -14.78
N PRO A 30 9.49 9.58 -16.05
CA PRO A 30 9.22 8.19 -16.39
C PRO A 30 10.28 7.26 -15.81
N CYS A 31 9.89 6.07 -15.34
CA CYS A 31 10.76 5.18 -14.60
C CYS A 31 10.76 3.76 -15.20
N PRO A 32 11.86 3.28 -15.79
CA PRO A 32 11.93 1.92 -16.32
C PRO A 32 11.97 0.83 -15.24
N GLY A 33 12.01 1.22 -13.97
CA GLY A 33 12.19 0.36 -12.81
C GLY A 33 13.54 0.64 -12.14
N MET A 34 13.57 0.41 -10.83
CA MET A 34 14.79 0.55 -10.05
C MET A 34 15.49 -0.80 -9.94
N VAL A 35 16.81 -0.77 -9.95
CA VAL A 35 17.66 -1.95 -9.77
C VAL A 35 18.41 -1.85 -8.44
N ASP A 36 18.72 -2.98 -7.87
CA ASP A 36 19.62 -3.08 -6.71
C ASP A 36 21.05 -2.81 -7.22
N PRO A 37 21.73 -1.79 -6.70
CA PRO A 37 23.08 -1.47 -7.16
C PRO A 37 24.13 -2.54 -6.83
N ALA A 38 23.85 -3.41 -5.86
CA ALA A 38 24.76 -4.49 -5.48
C ALA A 38 24.64 -5.72 -6.39
N THR A 39 23.43 -6.04 -6.84
CA THR A 39 23.16 -7.24 -7.65
C THR A 39 22.86 -6.94 -9.11
N GLY A 40 22.45 -5.71 -9.46
CA GLY A 40 21.97 -5.35 -10.79
C GLY A 40 20.56 -5.86 -11.11
N GLU A 41 19.91 -6.54 -10.17
CA GLU A 41 18.56 -7.09 -10.34
C GLU A 41 17.49 -6.02 -10.13
N THR A 42 16.39 -6.13 -10.87
CA THR A 42 15.23 -5.25 -10.66
C THR A 42 14.65 -5.48 -9.27
N LEU A 43 14.44 -4.39 -8.52
CA LEU A 43 13.81 -4.48 -7.20
C LEU A 43 12.43 -5.16 -7.31
N LYS A 44 12.10 -6.06 -6.39
CA LYS A 44 10.83 -6.81 -6.35
C LYS A 44 9.63 -5.89 -6.59
N ARG A 45 9.53 -4.78 -5.85
CA ARG A 45 8.44 -3.79 -6.02
C ARG A 45 8.35 -3.18 -7.41
N CYS A 46 9.47 -3.13 -8.13
CA CYS A 46 9.52 -2.60 -9.50
C CYS A 46 9.23 -3.67 -10.55
N ALA A 47 9.51 -4.94 -10.25
CA ALA A 47 9.11 -6.06 -11.08
C ALA A 47 7.57 -6.23 -11.11
N GLU A 48 6.91 -5.94 -10.00
CA GLU A 48 5.44 -5.99 -9.85
C GLU A 48 4.75 -4.65 -10.21
N CYS A 49 5.51 -3.61 -10.55
CA CYS A 49 4.99 -2.26 -10.80
C CYS A 49 4.24 -2.18 -12.13
N GLN A 50 3.01 -1.68 -12.09
CA GLN A 50 2.15 -1.44 -13.25
C GLN A 50 2.17 0.02 -13.74
N VAL A 51 2.70 0.96 -12.93
CA VAL A 51 2.66 2.40 -13.21
C VAL A 51 4.08 2.96 -13.31
N ARG A 52 4.58 3.06 -14.51
CA ARG A 52 5.94 3.52 -14.83
C ARG A 52 6.01 5.01 -15.11
N ASN A 53 4.95 5.56 -15.67
CA ASN A 53 4.87 6.98 -15.99
C ASN A 53 4.13 7.75 -14.89
N PRO A 54 4.50 9.03 -14.65
CA PRO A 54 3.78 9.86 -13.69
C PRO A 54 2.30 10.04 -14.08
N VAL A 55 1.39 9.79 -13.14
CA VAL A 55 -0.06 9.95 -13.34
C VAL A 55 -0.52 11.40 -13.13
N VAL A 56 0.28 12.21 -12.45
CA VAL A 56 0.08 13.65 -12.28
C VAL A 56 1.44 14.35 -12.38
N HIS A 57 1.51 15.39 -13.19
CA HIS A 57 2.68 16.25 -13.34
C HIS A 57 2.28 17.60 -13.95
N ASP A 58 3.10 18.61 -13.74
CA ASP A 58 3.05 19.91 -14.40
C ASP A 58 4.06 19.92 -15.55
N GLU A 59 5.21 19.28 -15.37
CA GLU A 59 6.26 19.14 -16.36
C GLU A 59 6.71 17.66 -16.39
N LEU A 60 6.94 17.14 -17.59
CA LEU A 60 7.47 15.79 -17.80
C LEU A 60 8.91 15.89 -18.32
N VAL A 61 9.84 15.27 -17.61
CA VAL A 61 11.25 15.21 -17.99
C VAL A 61 11.60 13.80 -18.42
N GLY A 62 11.93 13.65 -19.70
CA GLY A 62 12.20 12.37 -20.36
C GLY A 62 11.00 11.81 -21.13
N ASP A 63 11.26 10.80 -21.93
CA ASP A 63 10.23 10.16 -22.75
C ASP A 63 9.44 9.12 -21.96
N PRO A 64 8.12 9.02 -22.17
CA PRO A 64 7.31 7.96 -21.57
C PRO A 64 7.86 6.56 -21.87
N VAL A 65 7.80 5.68 -20.87
CA VAL A 65 8.21 4.28 -20.99
C VAL A 65 6.99 3.36 -21.08
N PRO A 66 7.11 2.16 -21.69
CA PRO A 66 6.01 1.21 -21.73
C PRO A 66 5.50 0.85 -20.33
N GLU A 67 4.17 0.81 -20.18
CA GLU A 67 3.51 0.37 -18.93
C GLU A 67 3.41 -1.17 -18.93
N PRO A 68 4.15 -1.86 -18.07
CA PRO A 68 4.02 -3.30 -17.95
C PRO A 68 2.72 -3.65 -17.22
N GLN A 69 2.22 -4.86 -17.48
CA GLN A 69 1.07 -5.40 -16.77
C GLN A 69 1.45 -6.72 -16.09
N PRO A 70 2.36 -6.69 -15.11
CA PRO A 70 2.76 -7.91 -14.42
C PRO A 70 1.62 -8.43 -13.55
N TYR A 71 1.59 -9.75 -13.37
CA TYR A 71 0.69 -10.33 -12.39
C TYR A 71 1.22 -10.07 -10.97
N ARG A 72 0.56 -9.18 -10.25
CA ARG A 72 1.02 -8.64 -8.96
C ARG A 72 0.59 -9.46 -7.73
N PHE A 73 -0.25 -10.48 -7.90
CA PHE A 73 -0.81 -11.24 -6.78
C PHE A 73 -0.21 -12.63 -6.60
N ALA A 74 0.91 -12.94 -7.26
CA ALA A 74 1.54 -14.26 -7.20
C ALA A 74 1.89 -14.71 -5.75
N GLU A 75 2.38 -13.79 -4.92
CA GLU A 75 2.65 -14.09 -3.50
C GLU A 75 1.37 -14.34 -2.70
N VAL A 76 0.30 -13.65 -3.02
CA VAL A 76 -1.02 -13.86 -2.40
C VAL A 76 -1.53 -15.26 -2.75
N ASP A 77 -1.49 -15.63 -4.03
CA ASP A 77 -1.92 -16.96 -4.49
C ASP A 77 -1.11 -18.07 -3.84
N ARG A 78 0.21 -17.87 -3.70
CA ARG A 78 1.08 -18.81 -3.01
C ARG A 78 0.66 -19.03 -1.55
N VAL A 79 0.35 -17.95 -0.83
CA VAL A 79 -0.08 -18.02 0.58
C VAL A 79 -1.50 -18.59 0.70
N GLU A 80 -2.37 -18.31 -0.23
CA GLU A 80 -3.72 -18.89 -0.25
C GLU A 80 -3.73 -20.39 -0.53
N ALA A 81 -2.80 -20.86 -1.36
CA ALA A 81 -2.64 -22.30 -1.66
C ALA A 81 -2.10 -23.11 -0.47
N MET A 82 -1.57 -22.46 0.57
CA MET A 82 -1.13 -23.12 1.79
C MET A 82 -2.31 -23.71 2.58
N SER A 83 -2.08 -24.83 3.25
CA SER A 83 -3.00 -25.32 4.29
C SER A 83 -3.19 -24.27 5.39
N ARG A 84 -4.22 -24.45 6.20
CA ARG A 84 -4.48 -23.57 7.34
C ARG A 84 -3.30 -23.50 8.32
N GLU A 85 -2.67 -24.63 8.57
CA GLU A 85 -1.52 -24.80 9.47
C GLU A 85 -0.28 -24.09 8.91
N GLU A 86 0.03 -24.31 7.64
CA GLU A 86 1.15 -23.65 6.95
C GLU A 86 0.97 -22.14 6.90
N ARG A 87 -0.23 -21.67 6.56
CA ARG A 87 -0.56 -20.24 6.53
C ARG A 87 -0.41 -19.60 7.90
N ARG A 88 -0.86 -20.29 8.95
CA ARG A 88 -0.67 -19.82 10.31
C ARG A 88 0.81 -19.72 10.66
N ALA A 89 1.59 -20.75 10.34
CA ALA A 89 3.05 -20.78 10.58
C ALA A 89 3.76 -19.63 9.83
N PHE A 90 3.39 -19.40 8.56
CA PHE A 90 3.92 -18.30 7.76
C PHE A 90 3.71 -16.93 8.44
N PHE A 91 2.49 -16.66 8.89
CA PHE A 91 2.20 -15.37 9.55
C PHE A 91 2.79 -15.31 10.97
N ASP A 92 2.87 -16.42 11.70
CA ASP A 92 3.53 -16.47 13.00
C ASP A 92 5.04 -16.18 12.88
N GLU A 93 5.70 -16.75 11.87
CA GLU A 93 7.09 -16.46 11.58
C GLU A 93 7.29 -15.00 11.17
N MET A 94 6.46 -14.49 10.26
CA MET A 94 6.53 -13.12 9.79
C MET A 94 6.40 -12.12 10.95
N TYR A 95 5.35 -12.26 11.75
CA TYR A 95 5.10 -11.32 12.86
C TYR A 95 6.03 -11.58 14.05
N GLY A 96 6.54 -12.79 14.21
CA GLY A 96 7.56 -13.11 15.21
C GLY A 96 8.88 -12.37 15.02
N LYS A 97 9.20 -12.03 13.76
CA LYS A 97 10.37 -11.21 13.42
C LYS A 97 10.11 -9.69 13.54
N CYS A 98 8.85 -9.26 13.67
CA CYS A 98 8.50 -7.84 13.68
C CYS A 98 8.94 -7.17 14.99
N ILE A 99 9.85 -6.21 14.90
CA ILE A 99 10.33 -5.44 16.05
C ILE A 99 9.48 -4.19 16.37
N ARG A 100 8.36 -4.02 15.67
CA ARG A 100 7.44 -2.86 15.80
C ARG A 100 8.14 -1.49 15.76
N CYS A 101 9.12 -1.34 14.86
CA CYS A 101 9.84 -0.07 14.66
C CYS A 101 9.01 0.99 13.94
N TYR A 102 7.86 0.62 13.41
CA TYR A 102 6.93 1.49 12.68
C TYR A 102 7.49 2.13 11.39
N ALA A 103 8.64 1.70 10.88
CA ALA A 103 9.19 2.20 9.62
C ALA A 103 8.20 2.06 8.46
N CYS A 104 7.48 0.93 8.39
CA CYS A 104 6.45 0.70 7.38
C CYS A 104 5.27 1.68 7.45
N ARG A 105 4.94 2.20 8.65
CA ARG A 105 3.96 3.27 8.84
C ARG A 105 4.52 4.60 8.38
N ASN A 106 5.71 4.94 8.83
CA ASN A 106 6.30 6.26 8.60
C ASN A 106 6.64 6.51 7.12
N ALA A 107 6.93 5.44 6.37
CA ALA A 107 7.21 5.53 4.93
C ALA A 107 5.95 5.46 4.04
N CYS A 108 4.79 5.10 4.60
CA CYS A 108 3.58 4.90 3.81
C CYS A 108 2.84 6.21 3.55
N PRO A 109 2.61 6.60 2.28
CA PRO A 109 1.86 7.81 1.95
C PRO A 109 0.38 7.75 2.38
N CYS A 110 -0.12 6.55 2.69
CA CYS A 110 -1.50 6.37 3.13
C CYS A 110 -1.66 6.42 4.67
N CYS A 111 -0.56 6.51 5.42
CA CYS A 111 -0.57 6.64 6.87
C CYS A 111 -0.53 8.12 7.30
N THR A 112 -1.63 8.84 7.11
CA THR A 112 -1.72 10.31 7.30
C THR A 112 -2.38 10.72 8.62
N CYS A 113 -2.67 9.78 9.52
CA CYS A 113 -3.27 10.09 10.82
C CYS A 113 -2.35 11.00 11.65
N ARG A 114 -2.92 12.06 12.25
CA ARG A 114 -2.18 12.96 13.16
C ARG A 114 -1.70 12.22 14.41
N GLU A 115 -2.52 11.31 14.92
CA GLU A 115 -2.22 10.41 16.02
C GLU A 115 -2.60 8.99 15.61
N CYS A 116 -1.65 8.07 15.61
CA CYS A 116 -1.89 6.68 15.25
C CYS A 116 -2.47 5.90 16.44
N PHE A 117 -3.28 4.88 16.18
CA PHE A 117 -3.84 4.02 17.23
C PHE A 117 -2.78 3.38 18.13
N VAL A 118 -1.55 3.23 17.66
CA VAL A 118 -0.41 2.70 18.44
C VAL A 118 0.15 3.74 19.43
N GLU A 119 -0.17 5.00 19.25
CA GLU A 119 0.30 6.13 20.07
C GLU A 119 -0.73 6.57 21.12
N GLN A 120 -1.99 6.13 20.94
CA GLN A 120 -3.06 6.47 21.86
C GLN A 120 -2.87 5.77 23.20
N ASP A 121 -2.73 6.54 24.26
CA ASP A 121 -2.51 6.06 25.62
C ASP A 121 -3.80 5.96 26.45
N LYS A 122 -4.83 6.75 26.12
CA LYS A 122 -6.10 6.79 26.86
C LYS A 122 -6.90 5.49 26.77
N VAL A 123 -6.93 4.88 25.59
CA VAL A 123 -7.68 3.63 25.33
C VAL A 123 -6.77 2.41 25.35
N GLY A 124 -5.50 2.57 24.97
CA GLY A 124 -4.50 1.49 24.95
C GLY A 124 -4.83 0.38 23.95
N TRP A 125 -5.24 0.74 22.73
CA TRP A 125 -5.56 -0.22 21.65
C TRP A 125 -4.42 -1.19 21.36
N GLN A 126 -3.19 -0.72 21.46
CA GLN A 126 -1.98 -1.51 21.22
C GLN A 126 -1.22 -1.70 22.53
N GLY A 127 -1.04 -2.96 22.92
CA GLY A 127 -0.24 -3.30 24.10
C GLY A 127 1.25 -2.96 23.97
N LYS A 128 1.90 -2.72 25.09
CA LYS A 128 3.36 -2.44 25.14
C LYS A 128 4.18 -3.73 25.09
N ALA A 129 3.58 -4.90 25.35
CA ALA A 129 4.29 -6.17 25.35
C ALA A 129 4.92 -6.47 23.98
N PHE A 130 6.15 -6.98 24.03
CA PHE A 130 6.87 -7.39 22.82
C PHE A 130 6.64 -8.89 22.58
N ASN A 131 5.61 -9.18 21.79
CA ASN A 131 5.24 -10.54 21.43
C ASN A 131 4.56 -10.60 20.04
N VAL A 132 4.42 -11.81 19.52
CA VAL A 132 3.86 -12.05 18.19
C VAL A 132 2.40 -11.59 18.04
N ASN A 133 1.60 -11.67 19.08
CA ASN A 133 0.19 -11.27 19.02
C ASN A 133 0.04 -9.76 18.86
N GLU A 134 0.83 -8.98 19.59
CA GLU A 134 0.87 -7.53 19.46
C GLU A 134 1.39 -7.08 18.10
N ALA A 135 2.40 -7.78 17.57
CA ALA A 135 2.93 -7.51 16.24
C ALA A 135 1.90 -7.84 15.14
N ARG A 136 1.19 -8.96 15.28
CA ARG A 136 0.11 -9.37 14.37
C ARG A 136 -1.05 -8.39 14.42
N TYR A 137 -1.49 -8.00 15.62
CA TYR A 137 -2.55 -7.01 15.79
C TYR A 137 -2.21 -5.70 15.08
N TYR A 138 -1.01 -5.16 15.34
CA TYR A 138 -0.53 -3.97 14.65
C TYR A 138 -0.55 -4.13 13.12
N GLY A 139 0.02 -5.23 12.61
CA GLY A 139 0.13 -5.45 11.17
C GLY A 139 -1.23 -5.55 10.47
N MET A 140 -2.17 -6.27 11.08
CA MET A 140 -3.54 -6.41 10.55
C MET A 140 -4.29 -5.09 10.57
N ILE A 141 -4.33 -4.41 11.72
CA ILE A 141 -5.04 -3.13 11.83
C ILE A 141 -4.46 -2.09 10.86
N ARG A 142 -3.13 -2.01 10.77
CA ARG A 142 -2.49 -1.13 9.79
C ARG A 142 -2.92 -1.45 8.37
N ALA A 143 -2.98 -2.73 8.00
CA ALA A 143 -3.37 -3.14 6.66
C ALA A 143 -4.82 -2.73 6.36
N PHE A 144 -5.74 -2.93 7.29
CA PHE A 144 -7.13 -2.47 7.14
C PHE A 144 -7.24 -0.94 7.05
N HIS A 145 -6.45 -0.19 7.82
CA HIS A 145 -6.46 1.28 7.77
C HIS A 145 -5.93 1.85 6.45
N THR A 146 -5.18 1.07 5.66
CA THR A 146 -4.55 1.53 4.43
C THR A 146 -4.95 0.73 3.20
N GLY A 147 -5.74 -0.33 3.33
CA GLY A 147 -6.11 -1.22 2.24
C GLY A 147 -6.89 -0.53 1.12
N ASP A 148 -7.85 0.30 1.50
CA ASP A 148 -8.67 1.11 0.58
C ASP A 148 -7.94 2.29 -0.06
N ARG A 149 -6.69 2.52 0.33
CA ARG A 149 -5.88 3.66 -0.12
C ARG A 149 -4.50 3.26 -0.63
N CYS A 150 -4.19 1.97 -0.60
CA CYS A 150 -2.87 1.46 -0.96
C CYS A 150 -2.54 1.77 -2.42
N ILE A 151 -1.46 2.48 -2.65
CA ILE A 151 -0.93 2.80 -3.99
C ILE A 151 0.02 1.72 -4.52
N GLU A 152 0.18 0.62 -3.84
CA GLU A 152 1.02 -0.52 -4.22
C GLU A 152 2.50 -0.17 -4.50
N CYS A 153 3.01 0.87 -3.84
CA CYS A 153 4.39 1.32 -4.06
C CYS A 153 5.46 0.39 -3.46
N GLY A 154 5.10 -0.59 -2.63
CA GLY A 154 6.02 -1.52 -1.97
C GLY A 154 6.97 -0.89 -0.96
N GLU A 155 6.81 0.39 -0.63
CA GLU A 155 7.73 1.10 0.25
C GLU A 155 7.74 0.55 1.68
N CYS A 156 6.58 0.11 2.19
CA CYS A 156 6.47 -0.50 3.51
C CYS A 156 7.31 -1.79 3.66
N GLU A 157 7.41 -2.59 2.59
CA GLU A 157 8.25 -3.79 2.55
C GLU A 157 9.73 -3.41 2.41
N ARG A 158 10.05 -2.45 1.53
CA ARG A 158 11.41 -1.99 1.30
C ARG A 158 12.10 -1.42 2.55
N VAL A 159 11.38 -0.63 3.35
CA VAL A 159 11.95 0.01 4.55
C VAL A 159 11.98 -0.90 5.76
N CYS A 160 11.43 -2.11 5.67
CA CYS A 160 11.39 -3.02 6.80
C CYS A 160 12.79 -3.56 7.10
N PRO A 161 13.39 -3.24 8.27
CA PRO A 161 14.73 -3.71 8.61
C PRO A 161 14.79 -5.22 8.83
N MET A 162 13.63 -5.86 9.01
CA MET A 162 13.50 -7.31 9.19
C MET A 162 13.14 -8.04 7.89
N GLY A 163 13.03 -7.34 6.77
CA GLY A 163 12.71 -7.94 5.47
C GLY A 163 11.35 -8.65 5.43
N LEU A 164 10.34 -8.15 6.16
CA LEU A 164 9.03 -8.80 6.21
C LEU A 164 8.25 -8.61 4.90
N PRO A 165 7.59 -9.66 4.37
CA PRO A 165 6.81 -9.61 3.14
C PRO A 165 5.46 -8.91 3.36
N LEU A 166 5.48 -7.62 3.68
CA LEU A 166 4.29 -6.86 4.07
C LEU A 166 3.31 -6.66 2.91
N MET A 167 3.78 -6.72 1.68
CA MET A 167 2.92 -6.56 0.50
C MET A 167 1.95 -7.72 0.32
N VAL A 168 2.21 -8.90 0.87
CA VAL A 168 1.26 -10.03 0.82
C VAL A 168 -0.11 -9.63 1.38
N ILE A 169 -0.14 -9.00 2.56
CA ILE A 169 -1.40 -8.57 3.19
C ILE A 169 -2.02 -7.39 2.44
N MET A 170 -1.19 -6.46 1.95
CA MET A 170 -1.69 -5.31 1.19
C MET A 170 -2.29 -5.75 -0.15
N HIS A 171 -1.61 -6.60 -0.89
CA HIS A 171 -2.09 -7.14 -2.16
C HIS A 171 -3.33 -8.05 -1.98
N GLN A 172 -3.43 -8.77 -0.86
CA GLN A 172 -4.66 -9.50 -0.53
C GLN A 172 -5.85 -8.56 -0.47
N GLN A 173 -5.73 -7.44 0.26
CA GLN A 173 -6.82 -6.48 0.39
C GLN A 173 -7.14 -5.77 -0.93
N VAL A 174 -6.13 -5.34 -1.69
CA VAL A 174 -6.33 -4.73 -3.01
C VAL A 174 -7.07 -5.69 -3.94
N ARG A 175 -6.68 -6.97 -3.96
CA ARG A 175 -7.34 -7.99 -4.77
C ARG A 175 -8.80 -8.24 -4.34
N ASP A 176 -9.05 -8.25 -3.03
CA ASP A 176 -10.40 -8.44 -2.50
C ASP A 176 -11.29 -7.23 -2.82
N ILE A 177 -10.75 -6.02 -2.75
CA ILE A 177 -11.45 -4.80 -3.18
C ILE A 177 -11.77 -4.87 -4.68
N ASP A 178 -10.80 -5.21 -5.53
CA ASP A 178 -11.01 -5.39 -6.97
C ASP A 178 -12.17 -6.36 -7.27
N LYS A 179 -12.20 -7.49 -6.56
CA LYS A 179 -13.20 -8.54 -6.79
C LYS A 179 -14.59 -8.21 -6.26
N LEU A 180 -14.67 -7.58 -5.09
CA LEU A 180 -15.91 -7.39 -4.36
C LEU A 180 -16.60 -6.05 -4.66
N PHE A 181 -15.81 -5.02 -4.92
CA PHE A 181 -16.32 -3.64 -5.02
C PHE A 181 -16.02 -2.97 -6.37
N GLY A 182 -15.25 -3.61 -7.23
CA GLY A 182 -14.88 -3.10 -8.55
C GLY A 182 -13.41 -2.70 -8.65
N PRO A 183 -12.95 -2.37 -9.87
CA PRO A 183 -11.54 -2.09 -10.14
C PRO A 183 -10.97 -1.04 -9.20
N TYR A 184 -9.81 -1.37 -8.61
CA TYR A 184 -9.11 -0.52 -7.67
C TYR A 184 -7.81 0.00 -8.26
N GLU A 185 -7.68 1.31 -8.32
CA GLU A 185 -6.47 2.01 -8.73
C GLU A 185 -6.04 3.00 -7.66
N GLY A 186 -5.37 2.50 -6.61
CA GLY A 186 -4.88 3.36 -5.52
C GLY A 186 -4.01 4.50 -6.03
N GLY A 187 -4.43 5.75 -5.81
CA GLY A 187 -3.75 6.94 -6.31
C GLY A 187 -3.82 7.12 -7.83
N GLY A 188 -4.78 6.48 -8.50
CA GLY A 188 -5.13 6.75 -9.89
C GLY A 188 -5.59 8.19 -10.10
N LEU A 189 -5.91 8.56 -11.33
CA LEU A 189 -6.38 9.90 -11.68
C LEU A 189 -7.66 10.23 -10.88
N THR A 190 -7.75 11.43 -10.39
CA THR A 190 -8.94 11.96 -9.71
C THR A 190 -10.19 11.91 -10.58
N ASP A 191 -10.01 11.80 -11.89
CA ASP A 191 -11.08 11.72 -12.90
C ASP A 191 -11.61 10.28 -13.12
N SER A 192 -10.95 9.26 -12.55
CA SER A 192 -11.39 7.85 -12.66
C SER A 192 -12.60 7.51 -11.78
N GLY A 193 -13.14 8.48 -11.07
CA GLY A 193 -14.24 8.30 -10.13
C GLY A 193 -13.77 8.06 -8.69
N PRO A 194 -14.71 7.97 -7.75
CA PRO A 194 -14.37 7.72 -6.36
C PRO A 194 -13.85 6.30 -6.16
N ASP A 195 -12.95 6.11 -5.18
CA ASP A 195 -12.48 4.79 -4.75
C ASP A 195 -13.68 3.87 -4.43
N PRO A 196 -13.65 2.57 -4.78
CA PRO A 196 -14.77 1.65 -4.60
C PRO A 196 -15.36 1.63 -3.19
N LEU A 197 -14.54 1.79 -2.15
CA LEU A 197 -14.98 1.83 -0.75
C LEU A 197 -15.40 3.22 -0.25
N ARG A 198 -15.37 4.25 -1.10
CA ARG A 198 -15.77 5.62 -0.77
C ARG A 198 -17.07 6.04 -1.43
N THR A 199 -17.74 5.10 -2.08
CA THR A 199 -19.05 5.28 -2.69
C THR A 199 -20.11 4.69 -1.76
N TYR A 200 -21.22 5.39 -1.65
CA TYR A 200 -22.46 4.83 -1.11
C TYR A 200 -23.62 5.27 -2.00
N LYS A 201 -24.68 4.51 -2.00
CA LYS A 201 -25.95 4.88 -2.63
C LYS A 201 -26.99 5.06 -1.54
N THR A 202 -27.87 6.03 -1.71
CA THR A 202 -28.94 6.31 -0.72
C THR A 202 -30.00 5.22 -0.69
N ASP A 203 -30.01 4.34 -1.69
CA ASP A 203 -30.90 3.20 -1.84
C ASP A 203 -30.20 1.86 -1.56
N ASP A 204 -28.97 1.86 -1.02
CA ASP A 204 -28.30 0.65 -0.54
C ASP A 204 -29.15 -0.01 0.54
N ILE A 205 -29.40 -1.31 0.36
CA ILE A 205 -30.18 -2.10 1.33
C ILE A 205 -29.27 -2.40 2.51
N GLU A 206 -29.70 -1.97 3.71
CA GLU A 206 -29.04 -2.34 4.95
C GLU A 206 -29.36 -3.79 5.30
N GLU A 207 -28.50 -4.72 4.93
CA GLU A 207 -28.68 -6.15 5.19
C GLU A 207 -28.35 -6.58 6.63
N PHE A 208 -28.01 -5.62 7.51
CA PHE A 208 -27.55 -5.90 8.88
C PHE A 208 -28.63 -5.76 9.95
N MET A 209 -29.90 -5.62 9.57
CA MET A 209 -31.03 -5.60 10.51
C MET A 209 -31.90 -6.84 10.39
#